data_4bd20433a743edd9b436d7d199f3d7bd
#
_entry.id   4bd20433a743edd9b436d7d199f3d7bd
#
_cell.length_a   1.000
_cell.length_b   1.000
_cell.length_c   1.000
_cell.angle_alpha   90.00
_cell.angle_beta   90.00
_cell.angle_gamma   90.00
#
_symmetry.space_group_name_H-M   'P 1'
#
loop_
_entity.id
_entity.type
_entity.pdbx_description
1 polymer ?
#
loop_
_entity_poly.entity_id
_entity_poly.type
_entity_poly.pdbx_seq_one_letter_code
_entity_poly.pdbx_strand_id
1 'polypeptide(L)'
;MKKIIRLLALALLTVPTTTFAQSEGNQNTSQPAGKVVASKPDSLLDWETPHDPTCPQVLLETTMGNILVALYNDTPKHRDNFLKLVNTGYYDGCIFQRVIKNFMIQGGDYSCRKVNMEKPQKFDVNYTVPAEIIYPKYYHKRGQLCAAREGDDENPTKASASTDFYITWGRNFSPRQMEYYVEKQKREGKDYAIPSEQLQQGYIKHGGVPHLDNGYTVFGEVLEGMDVVDKIQSVATDKANNDRPLTDVIILKAKQMK
;
A
#
# COMPACT_ATOMS: atom_id res chain seq x y z
N MET A 1 10.54 -3.89 28.90
CA MET A 1 10.69 -5.01 27.96
C MET A 1 10.41 -4.45 26.59
N LYS A 2 11.43 -4.35 25.74
CA LYS A 2 11.30 -3.77 24.40
C LYS A 2 10.60 -4.80 23.50
N LYS A 3 9.32 -4.60 23.18
CA LYS A 3 8.65 -5.35 22.11
C LYS A 3 9.23 -4.85 20.79
N ILE A 4 10.11 -5.65 20.19
CA ILE A 4 10.56 -5.43 18.82
C ILE A 4 9.38 -5.85 17.95
N ILE A 5 8.70 -4.86 17.37
CA ILE A 5 7.67 -5.07 16.36
C ILE A 5 8.38 -5.67 15.14
N ARG A 6 8.32 -6.99 15.00
CA ARG A 6 8.73 -7.68 13.76
C ARG A 6 7.62 -7.55 12.75
N LEU A 7 7.62 -6.42 12.06
CA LEU A 7 6.66 -6.14 11.02
C LEU A 7 7.01 -6.91 9.75
N LEU A 8 6.01 -7.55 9.17
CA LEU A 8 5.99 -8.17 7.85
C LEU A 8 7.13 -9.14 7.56
N ALA A 9 6.89 -10.44 7.75
CA ALA A 9 7.69 -11.49 7.13
C ALA A 9 7.61 -11.36 5.59
N LEU A 10 8.59 -10.67 5.02
CA LEU A 10 8.70 -10.48 3.58
C LEU A 10 9.56 -11.59 2.99
N ALA A 11 8.94 -12.57 2.36
CA ALA A 11 9.68 -13.45 1.45
C ALA A 11 10.25 -12.61 0.29
N LEU A 12 11.53 -12.29 0.37
CA LEU A 12 12.29 -11.68 -0.72
C LEU A 12 12.36 -12.66 -1.89
N LEU A 13 11.55 -12.41 -2.91
CA LEU A 13 11.65 -13.10 -4.19
C LEU A 13 12.70 -12.42 -5.05
N THR A 14 13.92 -12.94 -5.02
CA THR A 14 14.96 -12.64 -6.02
C THR A 14 14.53 -13.26 -7.35
N VAL A 15 14.25 -12.41 -8.34
CA VAL A 15 14.07 -12.84 -9.73
C VAL A 15 15.43 -12.82 -10.40
N PRO A 16 15.94 -13.95 -10.94
CA PRO A 16 17.14 -13.92 -11.74
C PRO A 16 16.88 -13.18 -13.06
N THR A 17 17.73 -12.24 -13.38
CA THR A 17 17.80 -11.57 -14.69
C THR A 17 18.37 -12.57 -15.71
N THR A 18 17.50 -13.20 -16.49
CA THR A 18 17.93 -13.93 -17.69
C THR A 18 17.85 -13.00 -18.89
N THR A 19 19.00 -12.70 -19.44
CA THR A 19 19.18 -12.06 -20.76
C THR A 19 18.76 -13.05 -21.83
N PHE A 20 17.73 -12.73 -22.61
CA PHE A 20 17.37 -13.49 -23.80
C PHE A 20 17.80 -12.76 -25.06
N ALA A 21 18.58 -13.47 -25.86
CA ALA A 21 18.96 -13.09 -27.22
C ALA A 21 17.73 -13.13 -28.15
N GLN A 22 17.65 -12.16 -29.05
CA GLN A 22 16.69 -12.12 -30.15
C GLN A 22 16.97 -13.21 -31.17
N SER A 23 15.93 -13.93 -31.60
CA SER A 23 15.90 -14.60 -32.89
C SER A 23 14.64 -14.20 -33.62
N GLU A 24 14.80 -13.55 -34.75
CA GLU A 24 13.76 -13.23 -35.72
C GLU A 24 13.25 -14.50 -36.42
N GLY A 25 11.96 -14.59 -36.60
CA GLY A 25 11.31 -15.65 -37.35
C GLY A 25 9.89 -15.26 -37.74
N ASN A 26 9.76 -14.77 -38.93
CA ASN A 26 8.54 -14.38 -39.64
C ASN A 26 7.68 -15.60 -39.96
N GLN A 27 6.37 -15.64 -39.62
CA GLN A 27 5.34 -16.19 -40.51
C GLN A 27 3.91 -15.77 -40.14
N ASN A 28 3.27 -15.26 -41.13
CA ASN A 28 1.93 -14.73 -41.27
C ASN A 28 0.90 -15.89 -41.38
N THR A 29 -0.13 -15.98 -40.53
CA THR A 29 -1.40 -16.65 -40.88
C THR A 29 -2.55 -15.96 -40.14
N SER A 30 -3.41 -15.36 -40.93
CA SER A 30 -4.68 -14.76 -40.58
C SER A 30 -5.74 -15.80 -40.16
N GLN A 31 -6.33 -15.64 -38.97
CA GLN A 31 -7.63 -16.24 -38.62
C GLN A 31 -8.59 -15.17 -38.12
N PRO A 32 -9.92 -15.33 -38.33
CA PRO A 32 -10.90 -14.25 -38.21
C PRO A 32 -11.21 -13.97 -36.73
N ALA A 33 -11.35 -12.67 -36.45
CA ALA A 33 -11.73 -12.13 -35.14
C ALA A 33 -13.11 -12.64 -34.68
N GLY A 34 -13.11 -13.51 -33.70
CA GLY A 34 -14.30 -13.78 -32.89
C GLY A 34 -14.68 -12.53 -32.10
N LYS A 35 -15.95 -12.09 -32.22
CA LYS A 35 -16.50 -11.01 -31.41
C LYS A 35 -16.38 -11.40 -29.93
N VAL A 36 -15.46 -10.77 -29.23
CA VAL A 36 -15.44 -10.76 -27.76
C VAL A 36 -16.65 -9.95 -27.31
N VAL A 37 -17.66 -10.63 -26.80
CA VAL A 37 -18.76 -9.96 -26.09
C VAL A 37 -18.16 -9.41 -24.82
N ALA A 38 -17.97 -8.10 -24.76
CA ALA A 38 -17.55 -7.41 -23.55
C ALA A 38 -18.66 -7.62 -22.50
N SER A 39 -18.37 -8.44 -21.48
CA SER A 39 -19.18 -8.49 -20.27
C SER A 39 -19.18 -7.09 -19.64
N LYS A 40 -20.37 -6.60 -19.22
CA LYS A 40 -20.46 -5.35 -18.45
C LYS A 40 -19.49 -5.43 -17.28
N PRO A 41 -18.67 -4.38 -17.06
CA PRO A 41 -17.79 -4.36 -15.90
C PRO A 41 -18.64 -4.51 -14.62
N ASP A 42 -18.17 -5.34 -13.69
CA ASP A 42 -18.75 -5.45 -12.37
C ASP A 42 -18.63 -4.09 -11.69
N SER A 43 -19.75 -3.47 -11.32
CA SER A 43 -19.82 -2.11 -10.75
C SER A 43 -19.03 -1.96 -9.46
N LEU A 44 -18.67 -3.07 -8.79
CA LEU A 44 -17.87 -3.07 -7.57
C LEU A 44 -16.37 -2.86 -7.81
N LEU A 45 -15.91 -2.96 -9.05
CA LEU A 45 -14.51 -2.92 -9.42
C LEU A 45 -14.18 -1.74 -10.35
N ASP A 46 -15.05 -0.72 -10.36
CA ASP A 46 -14.85 0.48 -11.16
C ASP A 46 -13.77 1.37 -10.52
N TRP A 47 -12.50 1.08 -10.83
CA TRP A 47 -11.35 1.89 -10.39
C TRP A 47 -11.26 3.26 -11.07
N GLU A 48 -12.14 3.55 -11.99
CA GLU A 48 -12.32 4.86 -12.62
C GLU A 48 -13.42 5.68 -11.94
N THR A 49 -14.12 5.09 -10.96
CA THR A 49 -15.12 5.82 -10.18
C THR A 49 -14.44 7.04 -9.54
N PRO A 50 -14.96 8.23 -9.76
CA PRO A 50 -14.44 9.42 -9.11
C PRO A 50 -14.43 9.22 -7.59
N HIS A 51 -13.39 9.75 -6.95
CA HIS A 51 -13.30 9.78 -5.49
C HIS A 51 -14.60 10.31 -4.88
N ASP A 52 -15.14 9.63 -3.86
CA ASP A 52 -16.30 10.10 -3.11
C ASP A 52 -15.95 11.43 -2.39
N PRO A 53 -16.52 12.57 -2.80
CA PRO A 53 -16.18 13.87 -2.24
C PRO A 53 -16.59 14.03 -0.76
N THR A 54 -17.39 13.12 -0.22
CA THR A 54 -17.78 13.11 1.20
C THR A 54 -16.73 12.46 2.10
N CYS A 55 -15.75 11.78 1.55
CA CYS A 55 -14.66 11.19 2.31
C CYS A 55 -13.80 12.27 2.97
N PRO A 56 -13.53 12.17 4.29
CA PRO A 56 -12.61 13.07 4.97
C PRO A 56 -11.23 13.05 4.32
N GLN A 57 -10.57 14.18 4.27
CA GLN A 57 -9.25 14.34 3.69
C GLN A 57 -8.23 14.73 4.76
N VAL A 58 -7.01 14.24 4.60
CA VAL A 58 -5.86 14.56 5.45
C VAL A 58 -4.68 14.99 4.60
N LEU A 59 -4.10 16.13 4.93
CA LEU A 59 -2.85 16.62 4.36
C LEU A 59 -1.69 16.17 5.25
N LEU A 60 -0.74 15.43 4.67
CA LEU A 60 0.55 15.11 5.28
C LEU A 60 1.61 16.05 4.68
N GLU A 61 2.04 17.04 5.46
CA GLU A 61 3.16 17.92 5.11
C GLU A 61 4.47 17.19 5.47
N THR A 62 5.30 16.89 4.49
CA THR A 62 6.55 16.14 4.73
C THR A 62 7.78 16.95 4.34
N THR A 63 8.96 16.50 4.77
CA THR A 63 10.24 17.11 4.33
C THR A 63 10.51 16.97 2.84
N MET A 64 9.73 16.16 2.11
CA MET A 64 9.88 15.94 0.67
C MET A 64 8.71 16.49 -0.16
N GLY A 65 7.72 17.10 0.49
CA GLY A 65 6.52 17.67 -0.13
C GLY A 65 5.25 17.23 0.55
N ASN A 66 4.12 17.60 -0.01
CA ASN A 66 2.79 17.36 0.54
C ASN A 66 2.15 16.13 -0.09
N ILE A 67 1.43 15.35 0.71
CA ILE A 67 0.61 14.22 0.26
C ILE A 67 -0.80 14.44 0.81
N LEU A 68 -1.78 14.59 -0.08
CA LEU A 68 -3.19 14.66 0.28
C LEU A 68 -3.81 13.28 0.13
N VAL A 69 -4.42 12.77 1.20
CA VAL A 69 -5.10 11.48 1.21
C VAL A 69 -6.58 11.65 1.53
N ALA A 70 -7.41 10.79 0.94
CA ALA A 70 -8.81 10.62 1.35
C ALA A 70 -8.96 9.34 2.17
N LEU A 71 -9.87 9.36 3.13
CA LEU A 71 -10.16 8.23 4.01
C LEU A 71 -11.53 7.66 3.66
N TYR A 72 -11.61 6.36 3.36
CA TYR A 72 -12.84 5.74 2.90
C TYR A 72 -13.92 5.69 3.98
N ASN A 73 -15.15 6.04 3.61
CA ASN A 73 -16.31 5.99 4.52
C ASN A 73 -16.71 4.55 4.89
N ASP A 74 -16.38 3.58 4.03
CA ASP A 74 -16.69 2.17 4.24
C ASP A 74 -15.78 1.46 5.27
N THR A 75 -14.70 2.12 5.68
CA THR A 75 -13.78 1.62 6.71
C THR A 75 -13.77 2.55 7.93
N PRO A 76 -14.91 2.75 8.61
CA PRO A 76 -15.09 3.79 9.61
C PRO A 76 -14.15 3.64 10.82
N LYS A 77 -13.81 2.42 11.24
CA LYS A 77 -12.92 2.22 12.40
C LYS A 77 -11.52 2.72 12.09
N HIS A 78 -10.97 2.41 10.90
CA HIS A 78 -9.65 2.88 10.48
C HIS A 78 -9.66 4.37 10.17
N ARG A 79 -10.69 4.85 9.47
CA ARG A 79 -10.89 6.27 9.18
C ARG A 79 -10.90 7.10 10.47
N ASP A 80 -11.76 6.75 11.41
CA ASP A 80 -11.97 7.53 12.65
C ASP A 80 -10.75 7.44 13.57
N ASN A 81 -10.08 6.27 13.61
CA ASN A 81 -8.82 6.10 14.32
C ASN A 81 -7.72 6.98 13.73
N PHE A 82 -7.55 6.99 12.41
CA PHE A 82 -6.54 7.82 11.75
C PHE A 82 -6.81 9.31 11.98
N LEU A 83 -8.07 9.76 11.86
CA LEU A 83 -8.48 11.13 12.15
C LEU A 83 -8.22 11.51 13.62
N LYS A 84 -8.52 10.63 14.58
CA LYS A 84 -8.20 10.84 15.99
C LYS A 84 -6.70 11.10 16.18
N LEU A 85 -5.84 10.30 15.57
CA LEU A 85 -4.39 10.44 15.67
C LEU A 85 -3.87 11.72 14.98
N VAL A 86 -4.43 12.07 13.82
CA VAL A 86 -4.14 13.34 13.13
C VAL A 86 -4.54 14.53 14.01
N ASN A 87 -5.76 14.55 14.54
CA ASN A 87 -6.29 15.68 15.32
C ASN A 87 -5.63 15.85 16.68
N THR A 88 -5.02 14.79 17.22
CA THR A 88 -4.23 14.87 18.46
C THR A 88 -2.76 15.22 18.19
N GLY A 89 -2.33 15.38 16.93
CA GLY A 89 -0.94 15.68 16.55
C GLY A 89 0.01 14.48 16.73
N TYR A 90 -0.53 13.25 16.77
CA TYR A 90 0.27 12.04 16.92
C TYR A 90 1.35 11.91 15.84
N TYR A 91 0.98 12.17 14.58
CA TYR A 91 1.88 11.99 13.45
C TYR A 91 2.89 13.12 13.26
N ASP A 92 2.74 14.25 13.96
CA ASP A 92 3.65 15.39 13.84
C ASP A 92 5.05 15.00 14.33
N GLY A 93 6.03 15.07 13.45
CA GLY A 93 7.40 14.66 13.70
C GLY A 93 7.67 13.15 13.56
N CYS A 94 6.67 12.32 13.29
CA CYS A 94 6.89 10.93 12.92
C CYS A 94 7.66 10.85 11.59
N ILE A 95 8.38 9.76 11.39
CA ILE A 95 9.10 9.49 10.15
C ILE A 95 8.45 8.37 9.36
N PHE A 96 8.78 8.27 8.09
CA PHE A 96 8.60 7.04 7.34
C PHE A 96 9.73 6.09 7.75
N GLN A 97 9.45 5.23 8.74
CA GLN A 97 10.46 4.37 9.38
C GLN A 97 10.89 3.19 8.52
N ARG A 98 10.11 2.84 7.48
CA ARG A 98 10.41 1.75 6.56
C ARG A 98 10.00 2.12 5.14
N VAL A 99 10.95 2.04 4.22
CA VAL A 99 10.72 2.37 2.81
C VAL A 99 11.32 1.29 1.93
N ILE A 100 10.48 0.66 1.11
CA ILE A 100 10.94 -0.36 0.17
C ILE A 100 10.58 0.06 -1.25
N LYS A 101 11.61 0.26 -2.05
CA LYS A 101 11.48 0.65 -3.47
C LYS A 101 10.61 -0.34 -4.23
N ASN A 102 9.69 0.19 -5.06
CA ASN A 102 8.72 -0.59 -5.83
C ASN A 102 7.77 -1.44 -4.96
N PHE A 103 7.56 -1.02 -3.71
CA PHE A 103 6.63 -1.68 -2.80
C PHE A 103 5.78 -0.67 -2.04
N MET A 104 6.31 -0.03 -0.99
CA MET A 104 5.54 0.88 -0.13
C MET A 104 6.43 1.83 0.67
N ILE A 105 5.82 2.88 1.20
CA ILE A 105 6.38 3.73 2.25
C ILE A 105 5.52 3.57 3.51
N GLN A 106 6.15 3.29 4.65
CA GLN A 106 5.47 3.01 5.91
C GLN A 106 5.88 4.01 6.98
N GLY A 107 4.90 4.56 7.67
CA GLY A 107 5.04 5.50 8.77
C GLY A 107 4.13 5.16 9.94
N GLY A 108 4.21 5.94 11.03
CA GLY A 108 3.31 5.85 12.17
C GLY A 108 3.92 5.34 13.46
N ASP A 109 5.14 4.79 13.46
CA ASP A 109 5.83 4.41 14.68
C ASP A 109 6.34 5.66 15.42
N TYR A 110 5.66 6.00 16.51
CA TYR A 110 6.02 7.14 17.34
C TYR A 110 7.39 7.01 18.02
N SER A 111 7.86 5.80 18.26
CA SER A 111 9.18 5.55 18.83
C SER A 111 10.32 6.05 17.95
N CYS A 112 10.03 6.19 16.64
CA CYS A 112 10.93 6.71 15.62
C CYS A 112 10.84 8.24 15.43
N ARG A 113 10.01 8.95 16.20
CA ARG A 113 9.84 10.40 16.11
C ARG A 113 11.11 11.16 16.37
N LYS A 114 11.42 12.18 15.55
CA LYS A 114 12.69 12.92 15.58
C LYS A 114 12.56 14.38 16.04
N VAL A 115 11.35 14.95 16.08
CA VAL A 115 11.15 16.37 16.35
C VAL A 115 10.68 16.60 17.79
N ASN A 116 11.42 17.46 18.52
CA ASN A 116 11.12 18.05 19.85
C ASN A 116 10.57 17.08 20.91
N MET A 117 11.47 16.27 21.43
CA MET A 117 11.23 15.38 22.58
C MET A 117 11.16 16.12 23.94
N GLU A 118 11.15 17.45 23.97
CA GLU A 118 11.17 18.23 25.22
C GLU A 118 9.98 17.99 26.14
N LYS A 119 8.86 17.57 25.59
CA LYS A 119 7.69 17.09 26.36
C LYS A 119 7.07 15.90 25.63
N PRO A 120 7.45 14.66 25.98
CA PRO A 120 6.81 13.50 25.39
C PRO A 120 5.32 13.52 25.74
N GLN A 121 4.47 13.81 24.74
CA GLN A 121 3.04 13.66 24.87
C GLN A 121 2.74 12.17 25.00
N LYS A 122 2.03 11.78 26.05
CA LYS A 122 1.57 10.39 26.20
C LYS A 122 0.33 10.19 25.35
N PHE A 123 0.46 9.34 24.34
CA PHE A 123 -0.67 8.87 23.56
C PHE A 123 -1.07 7.47 24.02
N ASP A 124 -2.36 7.26 24.20
CA ASP A 124 -2.91 5.92 24.41
C ASP A 124 -3.11 5.27 23.04
N VAL A 125 -2.09 4.49 22.62
CA VAL A 125 -2.04 3.83 21.31
C VAL A 125 -1.78 2.32 21.45
N ASN A 126 -1.83 1.77 22.66
CA ASN A 126 -1.59 0.36 22.90
C ASN A 126 -2.87 -0.48 22.70
N TYR A 127 -3.43 -0.40 21.51
CA TYR A 127 -4.60 -1.15 21.06
C TYR A 127 -4.46 -1.57 19.60
N THR A 128 -5.36 -2.41 19.13
CA THR A 128 -5.48 -2.78 17.72
C THR A 128 -6.82 -2.32 17.17
N VAL A 129 -6.87 -2.09 15.86
CA VAL A 129 -8.11 -1.77 15.14
C VAL A 129 -8.61 -3.04 14.45
N PRO A 130 -9.84 -3.51 14.73
CA PRO A 130 -10.39 -4.67 14.05
C PRO A 130 -10.37 -4.51 12.53
N ALA A 131 -10.00 -5.56 11.81
CA ALA A 131 -9.88 -5.53 10.36
C ALA A 131 -11.18 -5.08 9.68
N GLU A 132 -11.04 -4.26 8.62
CA GLU A 132 -12.11 -3.82 7.73
C GLU A 132 -11.68 -4.07 6.27
N ILE A 133 -11.45 -5.35 5.95
CA ILE A 133 -10.99 -5.77 4.62
C ILE A 133 -12.20 -5.88 3.69
N ILE A 134 -12.33 -4.96 2.75
CA ILE A 134 -13.45 -4.88 1.80
C ILE A 134 -12.94 -5.22 0.39
N TYR A 135 -12.37 -6.41 0.28
CA TYR A 135 -11.90 -6.94 -1.00
C TYR A 135 -13.08 -7.59 -1.76
N PRO A 136 -13.19 -7.44 -3.08
CA PRO A 136 -12.26 -6.81 -4.02
C PRO A 136 -12.50 -5.30 -4.25
N LYS A 137 -13.46 -4.65 -3.60
CA LYS A 137 -13.76 -3.23 -3.79
C LYS A 137 -12.53 -2.36 -3.57
N TYR A 138 -11.81 -2.61 -2.47
CA TYR A 138 -10.54 -1.96 -2.17
C TYR A 138 -9.42 -2.99 -2.26
N TYR A 139 -8.49 -2.77 -3.17
CA TYR A 139 -7.34 -3.61 -3.43
C TYR A 139 -6.07 -2.78 -3.47
N HIS A 140 -4.90 -3.39 -3.36
CA HIS A 140 -3.63 -2.68 -3.18
C HIS A 140 -3.08 -2.10 -4.50
N LYS A 141 -3.91 -1.35 -5.26
CA LYS A 141 -3.40 -0.54 -6.38
C LYS A 141 -2.41 0.51 -5.87
N ARG A 142 -1.64 1.12 -6.77
CA ARG A 142 -0.74 2.22 -6.41
C ARG A 142 -1.51 3.38 -5.79
N GLY A 143 -0.92 3.98 -4.74
CA GLY A 143 -1.50 5.14 -4.05
C GLY A 143 -2.54 4.80 -2.98
N GLN A 144 -2.75 3.52 -2.66
CA GLN A 144 -3.66 3.18 -1.55
C GLN A 144 -3.02 3.42 -0.20
N LEU A 145 -3.81 3.96 0.74
CA LEU A 145 -3.48 4.10 2.16
C LEU A 145 -4.01 2.88 2.92
N CYS A 146 -3.11 2.15 3.56
CA CYS A 146 -3.37 0.86 4.18
C CYS A 146 -2.85 0.82 5.61
N ALA A 147 -3.47 -0.02 6.44
CA ALA A 147 -3.05 -0.22 7.83
C ALA A 147 -2.06 -1.38 7.94
N ALA A 148 -0.96 -1.16 8.66
CA ALA A 148 0.01 -2.21 8.96
C ALA A 148 -0.49 -3.11 10.10
N ARG A 149 0.01 -4.35 10.16
CA ARG A 149 -0.34 -5.33 11.18
C ARG A 149 0.77 -6.37 11.37
N GLU A 150 0.71 -7.12 12.46
CA GLU A 150 1.52 -8.31 12.66
C GLU A 150 1.12 -9.44 11.69
N GLY A 151 2.02 -10.41 11.48
CA GLY A 151 1.80 -11.56 10.61
C GLY A 151 0.66 -12.47 11.06
N ASP A 152 0.18 -13.34 10.15
CA ASP A 152 -0.98 -14.21 10.40
C ASP A 152 -0.75 -15.19 11.56
N ASP A 153 0.49 -15.63 11.78
CA ASP A 153 0.85 -16.57 12.88
C ASP A 153 0.64 -15.92 14.25
N GLU A 154 0.91 -14.63 14.36
CA GLU A 154 0.80 -13.86 15.61
C GLU A 154 -0.55 -13.12 15.71
N ASN A 155 -1.20 -12.91 14.58
CA ASN A 155 -2.43 -12.14 14.46
C ASN A 155 -3.43 -12.73 13.45
N PRO A 156 -4.04 -13.87 13.76
CA PRO A 156 -4.98 -14.54 12.87
C PRO A 156 -6.25 -13.72 12.61
N THR A 157 -6.57 -12.76 13.47
CA THR A 157 -7.73 -11.85 13.30
C THR A 157 -7.49 -10.76 12.28
N LYS A 158 -6.26 -10.61 11.79
CA LYS A 158 -5.81 -9.54 10.89
C LYS A 158 -6.08 -8.13 11.42
N ALA A 159 -6.22 -7.96 12.74
CA ALA A 159 -6.40 -6.66 13.36
C ALA A 159 -5.17 -5.78 13.09
N SER A 160 -5.41 -4.51 12.76
CA SER A 160 -4.35 -3.57 12.41
C SER A 160 -3.69 -2.97 13.65
N ALA A 161 -2.41 -2.60 13.54
CA ALA A 161 -1.77 -1.72 14.51
C ALA A 161 -2.53 -0.39 14.58
N SER A 162 -2.62 0.19 15.77
CA SER A 162 -3.38 1.43 15.97
C SER A 162 -2.80 2.62 15.20
N THR A 163 -1.49 2.63 14.95
CA THR A 163 -0.76 3.81 14.50
C THR A 163 -0.09 3.66 13.14
N ASP A 164 0.33 2.43 12.80
CA ASP A 164 1.18 2.20 11.65
C ASP A 164 0.36 2.09 10.36
N PHE A 165 0.73 2.89 9.39
CA PHE A 165 0.13 2.90 8.06
C PHE A 165 1.19 2.80 6.98
N TYR A 166 0.78 2.42 5.77
CA TYR A 166 1.64 2.48 4.60
C TYR A 166 0.88 2.99 3.37
N ILE A 167 1.63 3.61 2.46
CA ILE A 167 1.13 4.00 1.14
C ILE A 167 1.78 3.08 0.11
N THR A 168 0.96 2.45 -0.71
CA THR A 168 1.43 1.53 -1.74
C THR A 168 2.05 2.29 -2.91
N TRP A 169 3.23 1.85 -3.36
CA TRP A 169 3.77 2.19 -4.67
C TRP A 169 3.64 1.03 -5.64
N GLY A 170 4.17 -0.12 -5.26
CA GLY A 170 4.09 -1.35 -6.02
C GLY A 170 4.89 -1.33 -7.32
N ARG A 171 4.64 -2.35 -8.14
CA ARG A 171 5.26 -2.52 -9.48
C ARG A 171 4.24 -2.22 -10.56
N ASN A 172 4.72 -1.83 -11.73
CA ASN A 172 3.94 -1.91 -12.95
C ASN A 172 3.98 -3.36 -13.46
N PHE A 173 2.87 -3.83 -14.00
CA PHE A 173 2.77 -5.17 -14.57
C PHE A 173 2.49 -5.05 -16.07
N SER A 174 3.29 -5.72 -16.90
CA SER A 174 2.83 -6.06 -18.25
C SER A 174 1.85 -7.24 -18.19
N PRO A 175 1.03 -7.48 -19.22
CA PRO A 175 0.14 -8.63 -19.27
C PRO A 175 0.87 -9.96 -18.98
N ARG A 176 2.04 -10.17 -19.58
CA ARG A 176 2.86 -11.35 -19.37
C ARG A 176 3.39 -11.49 -17.93
N GLN A 177 3.73 -10.37 -17.29
CA GLN A 177 4.18 -10.39 -15.89
C GLN A 177 3.03 -10.70 -14.94
N MET A 178 1.83 -10.23 -15.26
CA MET A 178 0.63 -10.55 -14.47
C MET A 178 0.24 -12.03 -14.63
N GLU A 179 0.26 -12.56 -15.84
CA GLU A 179 0.07 -13.98 -16.09
C GLU A 179 1.06 -14.85 -15.30
N TYR A 180 2.36 -14.50 -15.37
CA TYR A 180 3.39 -15.20 -14.58
C TYR A 180 3.13 -15.11 -13.07
N TYR A 181 2.67 -13.96 -12.58
CA TYR A 181 2.29 -13.79 -11.17
C TYR A 181 1.17 -14.76 -10.78
N VAL A 182 0.09 -14.82 -11.56
CA VAL A 182 -1.06 -15.71 -11.33
C VAL A 182 -0.63 -17.18 -11.31
N GLU A 183 0.13 -17.61 -12.32
CA GLU A 183 0.63 -18.99 -12.40
C GLU A 183 1.54 -19.34 -11.22
N LYS A 184 2.36 -18.38 -10.77
CA LYS A 184 3.21 -18.57 -9.60
C LYS A 184 2.36 -18.77 -8.34
N GLN A 185 1.33 -17.95 -8.10
CA GLN A 185 0.45 -18.10 -6.95
C GLN A 185 -0.25 -19.46 -6.97
N LYS A 186 -0.75 -19.92 -8.12
CA LYS A 186 -1.35 -21.25 -8.28
C LYS A 186 -0.37 -22.36 -7.90
N ARG A 187 0.86 -22.30 -8.40
CA ARG A 187 1.89 -23.31 -8.09
C ARG A 187 2.27 -23.35 -6.60
N GLU A 188 2.19 -22.19 -5.91
CA GLU A 188 2.48 -22.09 -4.49
C GLU A 188 1.26 -22.41 -3.60
N GLY A 189 0.12 -22.78 -4.19
CA GLY A 189 -1.11 -23.05 -3.45
C GLY A 189 -1.70 -21.83 -2.75
N LYS A 190 -1.42 -20.64 -3.29
CA LYS A 190 -1.88 -19.35 -2.75
C LYS A 190 -3.05 -18.80 -3.57
N ASP A 191 -4.09 -19.61 -3.77
CA ASP A 191 -5.26 -19.22 -4.58
C ASP A 191 -5.95 -17.96 -4.05
N TYR A 192 -5.87 -17.71 -2.75
CA TYR A 192 -6.38 -16.50 -2.10
C TYR A 192 -5.69 -15.20 -2.56
N ALA A 193 -4.48 -15.29 -3.10
CA ALA A 193 -3.69 -14.15 -3.59
C ALA A 193 -3.82 -13.96 -5.12
N ILE A 194 -4.73 -14.68 -5.78
CA ILE A 194 -4.96 -14.56 -7.21
C ILE A 194 -6.02 -13.49 -7.47
N PRO A 195 -5.64 -12.36 -8.10
CA PRO A 195 -6.63 -11.35 -8.46
C PRO A 195 -7.54 -11.85 -9.59
N SER A 196 -8.81 -11.44 -9.57
CA SER A 196 -9.73 -11.68 -10.68
C SER A 196 -9.19 -11.06 -11.97
N GLU A 197 -9.66 -11.48 -13.14
CA GLU A 197 -9.24 -10.92 -14.44
C GLU A 197 -9.37 -9.40 -14.48
N GLN A 198 -10.43 -8.86 -13.91
CA GLN A 198 -10.67 -7.42 -13.84
C GLN A 198 -9.62 -6.72 -12.95
N LEU A 199 -9.30 -7.28 -11.78
CA LEU A 199 -8.23 -6.74 -10.93
C LEU A 199 -6.85 -6.87 -11.59
N GLN A 200 -6.61 -7.93 -12.36
CA GLN A 200 -5.38 -8.05 -13.15
C GLN A 200 -5.23 -6.88 -14.13
N GLN A 201 -6.31 -6.48 -14.82
CA GLN A 201 -6.30 -5.29 -15.69
C GLN A 201 -6.06 -4.01 -14.87
N GLY A 202 -6.64 -3.90 -13.68
CA GLY A 202 -6.37 -2.79 -12.76
C GLY A 202 -4.90 -2.69 -12.39
N TYR A 203 -4.24 -3.80 -12.06
CA TYR A 203 -2.81 -3.84 -11.76
C TYR A 203 -1.93 -3.55 -12.97
N ILE A 204 -2.33 -3.98 -14.18
CA ILE A 204 -1.63 -3.65 -15.42
C ILE A 204 -1.72 -2.15 -15.68
N LYS A 205 -2.87 -1.53 -15.46
CA LYS A 205 -3.11 -0.11 -15.70
C LYS A 205 -2.42 0.79 -14.66
N HIS A 206 -2.56 0.46 -13.38
CA HIS A 206 -2.18 1.35 -12.28
C HIS A 206 -0.92 0.91 -11.53
N GLY A 207 -0.52 -0.34 -11.67
CA GLY A 207 0.49 -0.94 -10.79
C GLY A 207 -0.07 -1.25 -9.41
N GLY A 208 0.80 -1.71 -8.52
CA GLY A 208 0.41 -1.99 -7.13
C GLY A 208 1.05 -3.25 -6.54
N VAL A 209 0.39 -3.82 -5.54
CA VAL A 209 0.95 -4.84 -4.65
C VAL A 209 -0.05 -6.00 -4.44
N PRO A 210 -0.35 -6.81 -5.46
CA PRO A 210 -1.44 -7.79 -5.41
C PRO A 210 -1.28 -8.86 -4.30
N HIS A 211 -0.06 -9.15 -3.84
CA HIS A 211 0.16 -10.15 -2.79
C HIS A 211 -0.28 -9.71 -1.38
N LEU A 212 -0.69 -8.45 -1.21
CA LEU A 212 -1.27 -7.94 0.04
C LEU A 212 -2.80 -7.98 0.05
N ASP A 213 -3.42 -8.24 -1.09
CA ASP A 213 -4.87 -8.26 -1.22
C ASP A 213 -5.51 -9.26 -0.25
N ASN A 214 -6.69 -8.91 0.24
CA ASN A 214 -7.43 -9.70 1.23
C ASN A 214 -6.65 -10.01 2.53
N GLY A 215 -5.48 -9.39 2.71
CA GLY A 215 -4.62 -9.56 3.89
C GLY A 215 -4.58 -8.36 4.81
N TYR A 216 -4.82 -7.17 4.27
CA TYR A 216 -4.69 -5.89 4.98
C TYR A 216 -5.86 -4.97 4.70
N THR A 217 -6.21 -4.12 5.67
CA THR A 217 -7.24 -3.10 5.47
C THR A 217 -6.70 -1.97 4.62
N VAL A 218 -7.36 -1.72 3.50
CA VAL A 218 -7.19 -0.52 2.67
C VAL A 218 -8.25 0.47 3.11
N PHE A 219 -7.85 1.63 3.64
CA PHE A 219 -8.79 2.57 4.26
C PHE A 219 -8.75 3.98 3.67
N GLY A 220 -8.00 4.17 2.59
CA GLY A 220 -7.93 5.44 1.89
C GLY A 220 -7.06 5.39 0.64
N GLU A 221 -6.91 6.55 0.00
CA GLU A 221 -6.10 6.72 -1.20
C GLU A 221 -5.43 8.09 -1.26
N VAL A 222 -4.33 8.17 -1.99
CA VAL A 222 -3.65 9.45 -2.30
C VAL A 222 -4.42 10.17 -3.41
N LEU A 223 -4.87 11.38 -3.12
CA LEU A 223 -5.50 12.29 -4.09
C LEU A 223 -4.46 13.14 -4.83
N GLU A 224 -3.49 13.66 -4.09
CA GLU A 224 -2.42 14.52 -4.62
C GLU A 224 -1.09 14.15 -3.95
N GLY A 225 0.03 14.37 -4.65
CA GLY A 225 1.37 14.12 -4.12
C GLY A 225 1.93 12.72 -4.41
N MET A 226 1.43 12.01 -5.43
CA MET A 226 2.05 10.75 -5.87
C MET A 226 3.49 10.91 -6.35
N ASP A 227 3.88 12.09 -6.85
CA ASP A 227 5.27 12.43 -7.16
C ASP A 227 6.13 12.53 -5.88
N VAL A 228 5.54 12.97 -4.76
CA VAL A 228 6.20 12.98 -3.45
C VAL A 228 6.36 11.55 -2.93
N VAL A 229 5.34 10.70 -3.07
CA VAL A 229 5.43 9.27 -2.74
C VAL A 229 6.53 8.59 -3.56
N ASP A 230 6.69 8.95 -4.85
CA ASP A 230 7.76 8.43 -5.71
C ASP A 230 9.15 8.86 -5.21
N LYS A 231 9.31 10.13 -4.86
CA LYS A 231 10.55 10.63 -4.28
C LYS A 231 10.90 9.88 -3.00
N ILE A 232 9.92 9.67 -2.10
CA ILE A 232 10.14 8.97 -0.83
C ILE A 232 10.49 7.50 -1.06
N GLN A 233 9.74 6.77 -1.91
CA GLN A 233 10.01 5.35 -2.16
C GLN A 233 11.34 5.10 -2.88
N SER A 234 11.95 6.15 -3.42
CA SER A 234 13.22 6.10 -4.15
C SER A 234 14.45 6.46 -3.30
N VAL A 235 14.27 6.82 -2.03
CA VAL A 235 15.40 7.15 -1.15
C VAL A 235 16.28 5.94 -0.88
N ALA A 236 17.55 6.18 -0.57
CA ALA A 236 18.46 5.14 -0.13
C ALA A 236 18.09 4.65 1.28
N THR A 237 18.09 3.34 1.48
CA THR A 237 17.67 2.69 2.73
C THR A 237 18.74 1.74 3.26
N ASP A 238 18.73 1.52 4.57
CA ASP A 238 19.53 0.54 5.27
C ASP A 238 18.74 -0.78 5.41
N LYS A 239 19.07 -1.76 4.59
CA LYS A 239 18.43 -3.07 4.60
C LYS A 239 18.67 -3.85 5.90
N ALA A 240 19.82 -3.64 6.53
CA ALA A 240 20.14 -4.28 7.81
C ALA A 240 19.30 -3.72 8.96
N ASN A 241 18.78 -2.50 8.79
CA ASN A 241 17.94 -1.81 9.74
C ASN A 241 16.49 -1.68 9.22
N ASN A 242 15.91 -2.78 8.79
CA ASN A 242 14.51 -2.89 8.35
C ASN A 242 14.12 -1.90 7.25
N ASP A 243 14.98 -1.69 6.25
CA ASP A 243 14.79 -0.77 5.13
C ASP A 243 14.51 0.69 5.57
N ARG A 244 15.10 1.10 6.70
CA ARG A 244 15.00 2.48 7.18
C ARG A 244 15.71 3.43 6.21
N PRO A 245 15.11 4.58 5.83
CA PRO A 245 15.80 5.61 5.07
C PRO A 245 17.11 6.05 5.74
N LEU A 246 18.20 6.18 4.96
CA LEU A 246 19.49 6.69 5.46
C LEU A 246 19.37 8.16 5.91
N THR A 247 18.49 8.91 5.27
CA THR A 247 18.09 10.27 5.70
C THR A 247 16.62 10.22 6.06
N ASP A 248 16.29 10.62 7.29
CA ASP A 248 14.91 10.57 7.77
C ASP A 248 13.98 11.44 6.92
N VAL A 249 12.89 10.84 6.43
CA VAL A 249 11.77 11.57 5.83
C VAL A 249 10.72 11.79 6.90
N ILE A 250 10.46 13.04 7.24
CA ILE A 250 9.67 13.44 8.41
C ILE A 250 8.29 13.93 7.96
N ILE A 251 7.24 13.49 8.64
CA ILE A 251 5.91 14.12 8.59
C ILE A 251 5.97 15.34 9.50
N LEU A 252 6.10 16.52 8.92
CA LEU A 252 6.21 17.77 9.66
C LEU A 252 4.89 18.10 10.36
N LYS A 253 3.78 17.85 9.66
CA LYS A 253 2.42 18.10 10.14
C LYS A 253 1.43 17.18 9.44
N ALA A 254 0.47 16.65 10.19
CA ALA A 254 -0.72 16.01 9.65
C ALA A 254 -1.95 16.85 10.00
N LYS A 255 -2.80 17.16 9.01
CA LYS A 255 -3.96 18.05 9.18
C LYS A 255 -5.19 17.44 8.53
N GLN A 256 -6.28 17.35 9.26
CA GLN A 256 -7.57 17.11 8.66
C GLN A 256 -7.97 18.34 7.86
N MET A 257 -8.31 18.12 6.60
CA MET A 257 -8.89 19.12 5.72
C MET A 257 -10.41 19.13 5.90
N LYS A 258 -11.07 20.09 5.33
CA LYS A 258 -12.53 20.19 5.45
C LYS A 258 -13.24 18.99 4.87
#